data_77d4b0f3bef9c551018892f6c005c6a8
#
_entry.id   77d4b0f3bef9c551018892f6c005c6a8
#
_cell.length_a   1.000
_cell.length_b   1.000
_cell.length_c   1.000
_cell.angle_alpha   90.00
_cell.angle_beta   90.00
_cell.angle_gamma   90.00
#
_symmetry.space_group_name_H-M   'P 1'
#
loop_
_entity.id
_entity.type
_entity.pdbx_description
1 polymer ?
#
loop_
_entity_poly.entity_id
_entity_poly.type
_entity_poly.pdbx_seq_one_letter_code
_entity_poly.pdbx_strand_id
1 'polypeptide(L)'
;DNVALPMLYAGVPAKERRDRAREALQHVGLEKWSQHRPTEISGGQQQRVAVARAMVMRPSILLADEPTGNLDSLAAEAVLKLFHELHAIGVTVIIITHDISVAHRADRLIELFDGRISNDSVLTGPDGRKAALS
;
A
#
# COMPACT_ATOMS: atom_id res chain seq x y z
N ASP A 1 -1.99 14.90 -11.59
CA ASP A 1 -3.30 14.74 -10.89
C ASP A 1 -3.81 13.30 -10.75
N ASN A 2 -2.97 12.29 -10.97
CA ASN A 2 -3.36 10.87 -10.88
C ASN A 2 -3.91 10.50 -9.48
N VAL A 3 -3.30 11.01 -8.42
CA VAL A 3 -3.73 10.78 -7.03
C VAL A 3 -5.11 11.38 -6.74
N ALA A 4 -5.48 12.46 -7.39
CA ALA A 4 -6.77 13.14 -7.19
C ALA A 4 -7.96 12.49 -7.93
N LEU A 5 -7.70 11.54 -8.86
CA LEU A 5 -8.75 10.94 -9.70
C LEU A 5 -9.91 10.31 -8.90
N PRO A 6 -9.70 9.50 -7.87
CA PRO A 6 -10.81 8.91 -7.11
C PRO A 6 -11.73 9.96 -6.50
N MET A 7 -11.16 11.06 -6.01
CA MET A 7 -11.92 12.16 -5.44
C MET A 7 -12.69 12.97 -6.49
N LEU A 8 -12.17 13.04 -7.73
CA LEU A 8 -12.89 13.67 -8.85
C LEU A 8 -14.19 12.93 -9.14
N TYR A 9 -14.12 11.59 -9.23
CA TYR A 9 -15.30 10.75 -9.44
C TYR A 9 -16.29 10.79 -8.26
N ALA A 10 -15.79 11.00 -7.04
CA ALA A 10 -16.60 11.16 -5.83
C ALA A 10 -17.20 12.57 -5.68
N GLY A 11 -16.99 13.49 -6.64
CA GLY A 11 -17.54 14.84 -6.60
C GLY A 11 -16.90 15.78 -5.56
N VAL A 12 -15.72 15.44 -5.04
CA VAL A 12 -15.02 16.28 -4.05
C VAL A 12 -14.60 17.61 -4.69
N PRO A 13 -14.79 18.77 -4.03
CA PRO A 13 -14.43 20.09 -4.56
C PRO A 13 -12.94 20.20 -4.94
N ALA A 14 -12.64 20.96 -6.00
CA ALA A 14 -11.29 21.05 -6.59
C ALA A 14 -10.20 21.48 -5.59
N LYS A 15 -10.51 22.39 -4.67
CA LYS A 15 -9.58 22.84 -3.63
C LYS A 15 -9.23 21.69 -2.69
N GLU A 16 -10.24 21.01 -2.17
CA GLU A 16 -10.08 19.89 -1.25
C GLU A 16 -9.33 18.71 -1.90
N ARG A 17 -9.61 18.41 -3.18
CA ARG A 17 -8.84 17.38 -3.93
C ARG A 17 -7.36 17.68 -3.98
N ARG A 18 -6.98 18.96 -4.24
CA ARG A 18 -5.57 19.36 -4.29
C ARG A 18 -4.87 19.23 -2.94
N ASP A 19 -5.54 19.63 -1.88
CA ASP A 19 -4.99 19.59 -0.52
C ASP A 19 -4.79 18.14 -0.07
N ARG A 20 -5.79 17.28 -0.24
CA ARG A 20 -5.71 15.85 0.08
C ARG A 20 -4.70 15.09 -0.80
N ALA A 21 -4.61 15.40 -2.09
CA ALA A 21 -3.63 14.77 -2.98
C ALA A 21 -2.19 15.13 -2.59
N ARG A 22 -1.96 16.38 -2.17
CA ARG A 22 -0.65 16.82 -1.67
C ARG A 22 -0.29 16.11 -0.37
N GLU A 23 -1.22 16.03 0.58
CA GLU A 23 -1.07 15.30 1.83
C GLU A 23 -0.74 13.81 1.57
N ALA A 24 -1.47 13.14 0.67
CA ALA A 24 -1.22 11.76 0.31
C ALA A 24 0.17 11.55 -0.31
N LEU A 25 0.61 12.46 -1.20
CA LEU A 25 1.97 12.42 -1.78
C LEU A 25 3.06 12.68 -0.72
N GLN A 26 2.81 13.53 0.24
CA GLN A 26 3.73 13.78 1.35
C GLN A 26 3.91 12.53 2.21
N HIS A 27 2.83 11.82 2.56
CA HIS A 27 2.88 10.57 3.31
C HIS A 27 3.72 9.47 2.63
N VAL A 28 3.73 9.43 1.30
CA VAL A 28 4.56 8.47 0.55
C VAL A 28 5.95 9.03 0.16
N GLY A 29 6.32 10.21 0.67
CA GLY A 29 7.62 10.85 0.42
C GLY A 29 7.80 11.37 -1.01
N LEU A 30 6.72 11.71 -1.72
CA LEU A 30 6.72 12.13 -3.13
C LEU A 30 6.18 13.54 -3.36
N GLU A 31 6.13 14.41 -2.37
CA GLU A 31 5.62 15.78 -2.52
C GLU A 31 6.34 16.55 -3.63
N LYS A 32 7.67 16.42 -3.71
CA LYS A 32 8.51 17.09 -4.71
C LYS A 32 8.22 16.66 -6.15
N TRP A 33 7.63 15.48 -6.34
CA TRP A 33 7.28 14.90 -7.64
C TRP A 33 5.83 15.15 -8.05
N SER A 34 5.10 16.00 -7.30
CA SER A 34 3.68 16.29 -7.54
C SER A 34 3.38 16.83 -8.95
N GLN A 35 4.35 17.45 -9.62
CA GLN A 35 4.25 18.01 -10.96
C GLN A 35 4.82 17.10 -12.07
N HIS A 36 5.47 15.98 -11.70
CA HIS A 36 6.08 15.07 -12.68
C HIS A 36 5.04 14.17 -13.34
N ARG A 37 5.35 13.77 -14.58
CA ARG A 37 4.55 12.77 -15.31
C ARG A 37 4.93 11.36 -14.84
N PRO A 38 4.05 10.37 -14.99
CA PRO A 38 4.36 8.98 -14.63
C PRO A 38 5.63 8.43 -15.31
N THR A 39 5.94 8.89 -16.52
CA THR A 39 7.13 8.48 -17.28
C THR A 39 8.45 9.08 -16.77
N GLU A 40 8.37 10.06 -15.88
CA GLU A 40 9.53 10.78 -15.33
C GLU A 40 9.93 10.28 -13.94
N ILE A 41 9.23 9.27 -13.42
CA ILE A 41 9.44 8.72 -12.08
C ILE A 41 9.77 7.22 -12.15
N SER A 42 10.57 6.72 -11.19
CA SER A 42 10.96 5.31 -11.12
C SER A 42 9.77 4.38 -10.84
N GLY A 43 9.92 3.07 -11.10
CA GLY A 43 8.90 2.06 -10.80
C GLY A 43 8.47 2.08 -9.33
N GLY A 44 9.41 2.17 -8.40
CA GLY A 44 9.11 2.28 -6.97
C GLY A 44 8.39 3.58 -6.60
N GLN A 45 8.68 4.69 -7.29
CA GLN A 45 7.92 5.93 -7.13
C GLN A 45 6.51 5.80 -7.70
N GLN A 46 6.34 5.14 -8.86
CA GLN A 46 5.03 4.86 -9.44
C GLN A 46 4.18 4.00 -8.49
N GLN A 47 4.77 2.99 -7.87
CA GLN A 47 4.08 2.15 -6.88
C GLN A 47 3.63 2.96 -5.66
N ARG A 48 4.49 3.84 -5.13
CA ARG A 48 4.11 4.73 -4.02
C ARG A 48 3.02 5.74 -4.43
N VAL A 49 3.00 6.23 -5.67
CA VAL A 49 1.89 7.04 -6.20
C VAL A 49 0.59 6.23 -6.24
N ALA A 50 0.65 4.94 -6.63
CA ALA A 50 -0.53 4.07 -6.61
C ALA A 50 -1.08 3.88 -5.20
N VAL A 51 -0.22 3.71 -4.20
CA VAL A 51 -0.61 3.66 -2.78
C VAL A 51 -1.23 4.99 -2.34
N ALA A 52 -0.61 6.14 -2.64
CA ALA A 52 -1.17 7.46 -2.33
C ALA A 52 -2.56 7.66 -2.94
N ARG A 53 -2.75 7.24 -4.20
CA ARG A 53 -4.05 7.28 -4.88
C ARG A 53 -5.10 6.39 -4.20
N ALA A 54 -4.73 5.22 -3.72
CA ALA A 54 -5.63 4.33 -2.99
C ALA A 54 -6.01 4.94 -1.62
N MET A 55 -5.06 5.58 -0.95
CA MET A 55 -5.22 6.14 0.40
C MET A 55 -5.97 7.48 0.44
N VAL A 56 -6.04 8.23 -0.68
CA VAL A 56 -6.64 9.58 -0.71
C VAL A 56 -8.11 9.60 -0.29
N MET A 57 -8.82 8.47 -0.45
CA MET A 57 -10.21 8.28 -0.01
C MET A 57 -10.33 7.79 1.45
N ARG A 58 -9.21 7.62 2.16
CA ARG A 58 -9.13 7.13 3.54
C ARG A 58 -9.85 5.78 3.73
N PRO A 59 -9.52 4.75 2.95
CA PRO A 59 -10.14 3.44 3.06
C PRO A 59 -9.74 2.75 4.37
N SER A 60 -10.61 1.88 4.87
CA SER A 60 -10.27 0.98 5.99
C SER A 60 -9.45 -0.23 5.55
N ILE A 61 -9.50 -0.58 4.27
CA ILE A 61 -8.81 -1.74 3.68
C ILE A 61 -8.04 -1.30 2.44
N LEU A 62 -6.79 -1.72 2.35
CA LEU A 62 -5.93 -1.58 1.17
C LEU A 62 -5.60 -2.97 0.64
N LEU A 63 -5.92 -3.22 -0.64
CA LEU A 63 -5.59 -4.44 -1.34
C LEU A 63 -4.43 -4.16 -2.31
N ALA A 64 -3.36 -4.93 -2.21
CA ALA A 64 -2.17 -4.83 -3.05
C ALA A 64 -1.87 -6.18 -3.70
N ASP A 65 -1.91 -6.21 -5.03
CA ASP A 65 -1.63 -7.39 -5.85
C ASP A 65 -0.22 -7.27 -6.43
N GLU A 66 0.67 -8.20 -6.07
CA GLU A 66 2.10 -8.25 -6.43
C GLU A 66 2.81 -6.89 -6.31
N PRO A 67 2.71 -6.19 -5.17
CA PRO A 67 3.13 -4.79 -5.07
C PRO A 67 4.64 -4.56 -5.22
N THR A 68 5.45 -5.61 -5.15
CA THR A 68 6.92 -5.57 -5.22
C THR A 68 7.50 -6.32 -6.41
N GLY A 69 6.68 -7.02 -7.20
CA GLY A 69 7.13 -7.97 -8.22
C GLY A 69 8.01 -7.40 -9.34
N ASN A 70 7.91 -6.09 -9.61
CA ASN A 70 8.70 -5.41 -10.66
C ASN A 70 9.68 -4.37 -10.09
N LEU A 71 10.02 -4.46 -8.80
CA LEU A 71 10.86 -3.49 -8.12
C LEU A 71 12.22 -4.10 -7.76
N ASP A 72 13.26 -3.25 -7.75
CA ASP A 72 14.50 -3.61 -7.10
C ASP A 72 14.33 -3.72 -5.58
N SER A 73 15.30 -4.34 -4.91
CA SER A 73 15.21 -4.64 -3.46
C SER A 73 15.02 -3.39 -2.60
N LEU A 74 15.63 -2.26 -2.97
CA LEU A 74 15.51 -1.01 -2.21
C LEU A 74 14.12 -0.39 -2.37
N ALA A 75 13.58 -0.39 -3.59
CA ALA A 75 12.24 0.10 -3.87
C ALA A 75 11.17 -0.81 -3.24
N ALA A 76 11.35 -2.13 -3.29
CA ALA A 76 10.48 -3.11 -2.64
C ALA A 76 10.42 -2.88 -1.12
N GLU A 77 11.58 -2.73 -0.47
CA GLU A 77 11.65 -2.45 0.96
C GLU A 77 10.93 -1.15 1.35
N ALA A 78 11.08 -0.09 0.55
CA ALA A 78 10.41 1.17 0.79
C ALA A 78 8.86 1.05 0.69
N VAL A 79 8.35 0.23 -0.23
CA VAL A 79 6.91 -0.03 -0.37
C VAL A 79 6.39 -0.89 0.80
N LEU A 80 7.11 -1.93 1.20
CA LEU A 80 6.71 -2.78 2.33
C LEU A 80 6.71 -2.00 3.66
N LYS A 81 7.70 -1.12 3.87
CA LYS A 81 7.73 -0.21 5.01
C LYS A 81 6.51 0.69 5.04
N LEU A 82 6.12 1.26 3.89
CA LEU A 82 4.92 2.09 3.78
C LEU A 82 3.64 1.30 4.14
N PHE A 83 3.51 0.05 3.71
CA PHE A 83 2.37 -0.80 4.11
C PHE A 83 2.35 -1.05 5.62
N HIS A 84 3.50 -1.28 6.24
CA HIS A 84 3.61 -1.43 7.68
C HIS A 84 3.19 -0.14 8.43
N GLU A 85 3.61 1.02 7.95
CA GLU A 85 3.21 2.32 8.50
C GLU A 85 1.69 2.55 8.39
N LEU A 86 1.07 2.19 7.25
CA LEU A 86 -0.37 2.27 7.06
C LEU A 86 -1.12 1.31 8.00
N HIS A 87 -0.61 0.09 8.19
CA HIS A 87 -1.18 -0.86 9.14
C HIS A 87 -1.10 -0.33 10.59
N ALA A 88 0.01 0.25 10.96
CA ALA A 88 0.21 0.83 12.31
C ALA A 88 -0.78 1.95 12.67
N ILE A 89 -1.32 2.65 11.68
CA ILE A 89 -2.37 3.68 11.87
C ILE A 89 -3.80 3.14 11.69
N GLY A 90 -3.97 1.80 11.60
CA GLY A 90 -5.27 1.13 11.62
C GLY A 90 -5.85 0.77 10.26
N VAL A 91 -5.10 0.88 9.17
CA VAL A 91 -5.52 0.38 7.86
C VAL A 91 -5.30 -1.13 7.78
N THR A 92 -6.31 -1.89 7.39
CA THR A 92 -6.11 -3.31 7.08
C THR A 92 -5.42 -3.43 5.72
N VAL A 93 -4.21 -3.99 5.68
CA VAL A 93 -3.45 -4.19 4.44
C VAL A 93 -3.49 -5.66 4.06
N ILE A 94 -3.99 -5.95 2.85
CA ILE A 94 -4.02 -7.29 2.27
C ILE A 94 -3.06 -7.31 1.10
N ILE A 95 -2.01 -8.15 1.18
CA ILE A 95 -1.02 -8.30 0.12
C ILE A 95 -1.21 -9.67 -0.52
N ILE A 96 -1.39 -9.69 -1.83
CA ILE A 96 -1.38 -10.91 -2.65
C ILE A 96 0.01 -11.00 -3.27
N THR A 97 0.73 -12.09 -3.02
CA THR A 97 2.07 -12.29 -3.54
C THR A 97 2.42 -13.77 -3.61
N HIS A 98 3.30 -14.13 -4.53
CA HIS A 98 3.97 -15.43 -4.56
C HIS A 98 5.36 -15.41 -3.89
N ASP A 99 5.81 -14.23 -3.43
CA ASP A 99 7.07 -14.08 -2.71
C ASP A 99 6.91 -14.41 -1.23
N ILE A 100 7.48 -15.54 -0.83
CA ILE A 100 7.45 -16.05 0.55
C ILE A 100 8.08 -15.05 1.53
N SER A 101 9.11 -14.32 1.10
CA SER A 101 9.80 -13.34 1.97
C SER A 101 8.89 -12.14 2.30
N VAL A 102 8.06 -11.74 1.36
CA VAL A 102 7.02 -10.70 1.57
C VAL A 102 5.90 -11.24 2.43
N ALA A 103 5.42 -12.45 2.15
CA ALA A 103 4.33 -13.10 2.88
C ALA A 103 4.63 -13.24 4.38
N HIS A 104 5.87 -13.60 4.75
CA HIS A 104 6.28 -13.74 6.15
C HIS A 104 6.42 -12.43 6.92
N ARG A 105 6.25 -11.29 6.29
CA ARG A 105 6.22 -9.97 6.96
C ARG A 105 4.83 -9.57 7.47
N ALA A 106 3.80 -10.33 7.09
CA ALA A 106 2.42 -10.11 7.52
C ALA A 106 2.17 -10.68 8.92
N ASP A 107 1.16 -10.19 9.61
CA ASP A 107 0.72 -10.75 10.90
C ASP A 107 -0.09 -12.05 10.71
N ARG A 108 -0.69 -12.24 9.55
CA ARG A 108 -1.47 -13.42 9.17
C ARG A 108 -1.15 -13.83 7.75
N LEU A 109 -0.94 -15.11 7.54
CA LEU A 109 -0.68 -15.72 6.25
C LEU A 109 -1.84 -16.65 5.89
N ILE A 110 -2.42 -16.44 4.70
CA ILE A 110 -3.44 -17.30 4.12
C ILE A 110 -2.88 -17.84 2.81
N GLU A 111 -2.73 -19.18 2.72
CA GLU A 111 -2.27 -19.84 1.50
C GLU A 111 -3.47 -20.38 0.72
N LEU A 112 -3.48 -20.09 -0.57
CA LEU A 112 -4.51 -20.54 -1.50
C LEU A 112 -3.93 -21.57 -2.47
N PHE A 113 -4.61 -22.68 -2.63
CA PHE A 113 -4.31 -23.72 -3.62
C PHE A 113 -5.60 -24.16 -4.32
N ASP A 114 -5.61 -24.13 -5.65
CA ASP A 114 -6.78 -24.47 -6.49
C ASP A 114 -8.08 -23.77 -6.04
N GLY A 115 -8.00 -22.48 -5.70
CA GLY A 115 -9.15 -21.69 -5.28
C GLY A 115 -9.70 -22.02 -3.88
N ARG A 116 -8.94 -22.78 -3.08
CA ARG A 116 -9.28 -23.13 -1.70
C ARG A 116 -8.20 -22.69 -0.75
N ILE A 117 -8.59 -22.38 0.48
CA ILE A 117 -7.62 -22.10 1.56
C ILE A 117 -6.98 -23.43 1.94
N SER A 118 -5.66 -23.54 1.76
CA SER A 118 -4.85 -24.70 2.15
C SER A 118 -4.22 -24.52 3.53
N ASN A 119 -3.92 -23.26 3.90
CA ASN A 119 -3.37 -22.93 5.21
C ASN A 119 -3.85 -21.53 5.64
N ASP A 120 -4.02 -21.35 6.95
CA ASP A 120 -4.36 -20.08 7.58
C ASP A 120 -3.63 -20.00 8.92
N SER A 121 -2.62 -19.17 9.01
CA SER A 121 -1.74 -19.08 10.16
C SER A 121 -1.51 -17.63 10.60
N VAL A 122 -1.55 -17.39 11.91
CA VAL A 122 -1.14 -16.13 12.51
C VAL A 122 0.36 -16.17 12.71
N LEU A 123 1.06 -15.25 12.09
CA LEU A 123 2.50 -15.09 12.24
C LEU A 123 2.74 -14.16 13.44
N THR A 124 3.66 -14.54 14.31
CA THR A 124 4.14 -13.61 15.34
C THR A 124 5.02 -12.59 14.65
N GLY A 125 4.66 -11.30 14.75
CA GLY A 125 5.52 -10.21 14.28
C GLY A 125 6.92 -10.27 14.92
N PRO A 126 7.90 -9.50 14.41
CA PRO A 126 9.27 -9.49 14.90
C PRO A 126 9.39 -9.19 16.40
N ASP A 127 8.33 -8.65 17.02
CA ASP A 127 8.27 -8.36 18.46
C ASP A 127 7.65 -9.48 19.31
N GLY A 128 7.37 -10.66 18.75
CA GLY A 128 6.81 -11.80 19.48
C GLY A 128 5.38 -11.57 20.03
N ARG A 129 4.71 -10.52 19.63
CA ARG A 129 3.32 -10.25 20.01
C ARG A 129 2.39 -11.05 19.10
N LYS A 130 1.63 -11.98 19.68
CA LYS A 130 0.51 -12.60 19.00
C LYS A 130 -0.49 -11.50 18.62
N ALA A 131 -0.83 -11.36 17.35
CA ALA A 131 -1.96 -10.55 16.96
C ALA A 131 -3.20 -11.07 17.69
N ALA A 132 -3.77 -10.25 18.56
CA ALA A 132 -5.03 -10.61 19.21
C ALA A 132 -6.12 -10.58 18.14
N LEU A 133 -6.70 -11.75 17.87
CA LEU A 133 -7.94 -11.86 17.13
C LEU A 133 -9.04 -11.25 18.00
N SER A 134 -9.50 -10.08 17.67
CA SER A 134 -10.73 -9.47 18.19
C SER A 134 -11.82 -9.54 17.12
#